data_87025353d2a78883ded3017aa80a6e80
#
_entry.id   87025353d2a78883ded3017aa80a6e80
#
_cell.length_a   1.000
_cell.length_b   1.000
_cell.length_c   1.000
_cell.angle_alpha   90.00
_cell.angle_beta   90.00
_cell.angle_gamma   90.00
#
_symmetry.space_group_name_H-M   'P 1'
#
loop_
_entity.id
_entity.type
_entity.pdbx_description
1 polymer ?
#
loop_
_entity_poly.entity_id
_entity_poly.type
_entity_poly.pdbx_seq_one_letter_code
_entity_poly.pdbx_strand_id
1 'polypeptide(L)'
;RYFDTIRHSVLLDKIAKRIQDPQVMGLVKQIIKAGGSIGVPQGGPFSPLAANIYFNELDWLFDAIRRKTAEGEYEAVNYHRFADDLVITVSGHHTKRGWAERALQRLQEQIAPLGVELNLEKTKMVNTLNGEAFGFLGFDLRRVRKRGGDGNFILMTPKKKARKAVQAKIRDIIARGGATPAAEVVNRINAALAG
;
A
#
# COMPACT_ATOMS: atom_id res chain seq x y z
N ARG A 1 -0.34 -9.30 -8.17
CA ARG A 1 0.54 -10.42 -8.61
C ARG A 1 1.99 -10.28 -8.14
N TYR A 2 2.28 -9.37 -7.26
CA TYR A 2 3.62 -9.13 -6.74
C TYR A 2 4.19 -10.34 -5.98
N PHE A 3 3.38 -11.02 -5.16
CA PHE A 3 3.80 -12.23 -4.45
C PHE A 3 4.29 -13.34 -5.39
N ASP A 4 3.87 -13.33 -6.65
CA ASP A 4 4.23 -14.32 -7.66
C ASP A 4 5.61 -14.06 -8.30
N THR A 5 6.20 -12.88 -8.08
CA THR A 5 7.48 -12.47 -8.70
C THR A 5 8.67 -12.45 -7.73
N ILE A 6 8.45 -12.74 -6.45
CA ILE A 6 9.50 -12.77 -5.43
C ILE A 6 10.52 -13.85 -5.77
N ARG A 7 11.76 -13.47 -6.02
CA ARG A 7 12.88 -14.40 -6.28
C ARG A 7 13.34 -15.03 -4.97
N HIS A 8 13.28 -16.35 -4.88
CA HIS A 8 13.64 -17.10 -3.66
C HIS A 8 15.08 -16.85 -3.22
N SER A 9 16.04 -16.79 -4.17
CA SER A 9 17.44 -16.51 -3.83
C SER A 9 17.60 -15.17 -3.12
N VAL A 10 17.03 -14.10 -3.68
CA VAL A 10 17.10 -12.76 -3.11
C VAL A 10 16.44 -12.71 -1.72
N LEU A 11 15.27 -13.34 -1.57
CA LEU A 11 14.57 -13.38 -0.28
C LEU A 11 15.38 -14.15 0.76
N LEU A 12 15.91 -15.33 0.40
CA LEU A 12 16.72 -16.16 1.30
C LEU A 12 18.00 -15.46 1.71
N ASP A 13 18.69 -14.77 0.79
CA ASP A 13 19.89 -14.00 1.09
C ASP A 13 19.60 -12.86 2.09
N LYS A 14 18.45 -12.19 1.94
CA LYS A 14 18.02 -11.15 2.89
C LYS A 14 17.72 -11.71 4.28
N ILE A 15 17.06 -12.86 4.35
CA ILE A 15 16.75 -13.56 5.61
C ILE A 15 18.04 -14.05 6.28
N ALA A 16 18.96 -14.63 5.50
CA ALA A 16 20.23 -15.18 6.00
C ALA A 16 21.13 -14.11 6.64
N LYS A 17 21.01 -12.84 6.24
CA LYS A 17 21.70 -11.72 6.92
C LYS A 17 21.30 -11.54 8.39
N ARG A 18 20.15 -12.08 8.80
CA ARG A 18 19.58 -11.92 10.14
C ARG A 18 19.45 -13.22 10.90
N ILE A 19 19.21 -14.32 10.18
CA ILE A 19 18.98 -15.65 10.71
C ILE A 19 20.04 -16.58 10.12
N GLN A 20 20.98 -17.02 10.98
CA GLN A 20 22.08 -17.88 10.56
C GLN A 20 21.87 -19.36 10.97
N ASP A 21 20.71 -19.68 11.57
CA ASP A 21 20.35 -21.05 11.96
C ASP A 21 19.96 -21.86 10.72
N PRO A 22 20.68 -22.98 10.43
CA PRO A 22 20.42 -23.81 9.25
C PRO A 22 19.06 -24.51 9.28
N GLN A 23 18.54 -24.85 10.46
CA GLN A 23 17.24 -25.50 10.61
C GLN A 23 16.11 -24.53 10.27
N VAL A 24 16.18 -23.32 10.84
CA VAL A 24 15.22 -22.23 10.54
C VAL A 24 15.26 -21.87 9.06
N MET A 25 16.45 -21.72 8.48
CA MET A 25 16.60 -21.45 7.04
C MET A 25 16.07 -22.57 6.17
N GLY A 26 16.22 -23.84 6.61
CA GLY A 26 15.64 -25.02 5.96
C GLY A 26 14.12 -24.96 5.93
N LEU A 27 13.47 -24.62 7.06
CA LEU A 27 12.01 -24.46 7.16
C LEU A 27 11.52 -23.31 6.28
N VAL A 28 12.17 -22.15 6.33
CA VAL A 28 11.83 -21.01 5.47
C VAL A 28 11.88 -21.42 4.00
N LYS A 29 12.94 -22.11 3.58
CA LYS A 29 13.10 -22.59 2.21
C LYS A 29 11.98 -23.58 1.78
N GLN A 30 11.54 -24.45 2.70
CA GLN A 30 10.40 -25.33 2.42
C GLN A 30 9.10 -24.55 2.27
N ILE A 31 8.82 -23.59 3.15
CA ILE A 31 7.62 -22.74 3.10
C ILE A 31 7.53 -21.99 1.78
N ILE A 32 8.61 -21.30 1.37
CA ILE A 32 8.56 -20.52 0.13
C ILE A 32 8.46 -21.39 -1.11
N LYS A 33 9.12 -22.57 -1.11
CA LYS A 33 9.05 -23.51 -2.23
C LYS A 33 7.69 -24.21 -2.38
N ALA A 34 6.88 -24.24 -1.34
CA ALA A 34 5.51 -24.77 -1.42
C ALA A 34 4.63 -24.01 -2.41
N GLY A 35 4.99 -22.76 -2.74
CA GLY A 35 4.32 -21.93 -3.76
C GLY A 35 4.87 -22.07 -5.18
N GLY A 36 5.94 -22.85 -5.39
CA GLY A 36 6.59 -23.01 -6.69
C GLY A 36 8.08 -22.68 -6.68
N SER A 37 8.66 -22.43 -7.85
CA SER A 37 10.08 -22.07 -8.01
C SER A 37 10.33 -20.54 -7.85
N ILE A 38 9.30 -19.74 -7.94
CA ILE A 38 9.31 -18.29 -7.80
C ILE A 38 8.03 -17.85 -7.07
N GLY A 39 8.08 -16.74 -6.40
CA GLY A 39 6.95 -16.23 -5.60
C GLY A 39 6.87 -16.83 -4.20
N VAL A 40 5.87 -16.43 -3.45
CA VAL A 40 5.55 -16.96 -2.11
C VAL A 40 4.08 -17.38 -2.05
N PRO A 41 3.74 -18.45 -1.30
CA PRO A 41 2.37 -18.93 -1.20
C PRO A 41 1.42 -17.83 -0.76
N GLN A 42 0.31 -17.63 -1.48
CA GLN A 42 -0.70 -16.65 -1.11
C GLN A 42 -1.64 -17.20 -0.02
N GLY A 43 -2.05 -16.32 0.91
CA GLY A 43 -2.96 -16.70 1.99
C GLY A 43 -2.29 -17.23 3.26
N GLY A 44 -0.99 -17.49 3.25
CA GLY A 44 -0.24 -17.88 4.45
C GLY A 44 0.25 -16.67 5.26
N PRO A 45 0.43 -16.82 6.58
CA PRO A 45 0.90 -15.73 7.46
C PRO A 45 2.34 -15.29 7.15
N PHE A 46 3.14 -16.15 6.54
CA PHE A 46 4.52 -15.86 6.16
C PHE A 46 4.63 -14.90 4.96
N SER A 47 3.67 -14.91 4.05
CA SER A 47 3.77 -14.16 2.79
C SER A 47 3.82 -12.64 2.95
N PRO A 48 3.02 -12.01 3.83
CA PRO A 48 3.17 -10.59 4.12
C PRO A 48 4.53 -10.23 4.74
N LEU A 49 5.05 -11.10 5.61
CA LEU A 49 6.38 -10.93 6.22
C LEU A 49 7.48 -11.01 5.15
N ALA A 50 7.43 -12.03 4.29
CA ALA A 50 8.35 -12.21 3.18
C ALA A 50 8.38 -11.01 2.25
N ALA A 51 7.21 -10.46 1.90
CA ALA A 51 7.08 -9.26 1.11
C ALA A 51 7.73 -8.04 1.78
N ASN A 52 7.53 -7.87 3.08
CA ASN A 52 8.14 -6.77 3.83
C ASN A 52 9.66 -6.91 3.89
N ILE A 53 10.19 -8.12 4.11
CA ILE A 53 11.64 -8.38 4.06
C ILE A 53 12.20 -8.10 2.66
N TYR A 54 11.47 -8.47 1.62
CA TYR A 54 11.92 -8.30 0.24
C TYR A 54 12.09 -6.82 -0.13
N PHE A 55 11.19 -5.95 0.33
CA PHE A 55 11.22 -4.50 0.07
C PHE A 55 11.87 -3.65 1.15
N ASN A 56 12.39 -4.24 2.21
CA ASN A 56 12.92 -3.49 3.34
C ASN A 56 13.99 -2.44 2.95
N GLU A 57 14.82 -2.75 1.96
CA GLU A 57 15.85 -1.80 1.46
C GLU A 57 15.22 -0.59 0.75
N LEU A 58 14.08 -0.79 0.08
CA LEU A 58 13.30 0.29 -0.51
C LEU A 58 12.71 1.20 0.58
N ASP A 59 12.18 0.60 1.64
CA ASP A 59 11.62 1.34 2.78
C ASP A 59 12.72 2.19 3.45
N TRP A 60 13.91 1.63 3.64
CA TRP A 60 15.06 2.37 4.21
C TRP A 60 15.57 3.49 3.29
N LEU A 61 15.60 3.27 1.97
CA LEU A 61 15.97 4.29 1.02
C LEU A 61 15.07 5.51 1.15
N PHE A 62 13.74 5.29 1.12
CA PHE A 62 12.79 6.40 1.20
C PHE A 62 12.74 7.04 2.58
N ASP A 63 12.95 6.29 3.67
CA ASP A 63 13.11 6.88 5.00
C ASP A 63 14.37 7.78 5.07
N ALA A 64 15.48 7.35 4.48
CA ALA A 64 16.68 8.17 4.38
C ALA A 64 16.46 9.43 3.53
N ILE A 65 15.73 9.33 2.42
CA ILE A 65 15.35 10.48 1.58
C ILE A 65 14.49 11.45 2.40
N ARG A 66 13.46 10.95 3.08
CA ARG A 66 12.59 11.73 3.96
C ARG A 66 13.38 12.53 4.97
N ARG A 67 14.28 11.88 5.73
CA ARG A 67 15.13 12.54 6.74
C ARG A 67 16.06 13.59 6.14
N LYS A 68 16.68 13.29 5.00
CA LYS A 68 17.59 14.24 4.31
C LYS A 68 16.88 15.44 3.70
N THR A 69 15.60 15.31 3.40
CA THR A 69 14.79 16.37 2.77
C THR A 69 13.88 17.09 3.76
N ALA A 70 13.93 16.70 5.04
CA ALA A 70 13.20 17.38 6.10
C ALA A 70 13.80 18.77 6.39
N GLU A 71 12.95 19.76 6.56
CA GLU A 71 13.26 21.13 6.94
C GLU A 71 12.44 21.49 8.20
N GLY A 72 13.00 21.27 9.39
CA GLY A 72 12.26 21.32 10.66
C GLY A 72 11.20 20.21 10.72
N GLU A 73 9.96 20.57 10.99
CA GLU A 73 8.82 19.63 10.99
C GLU A 73 8.28 19.34 9.58
N TYR A 74 8.80 20.01 8.56
CA TYR A 74 8.33 19.88 7.19
C TYR A 74 9.08 18.78 6.44
N GLU A 75 8.37 17.78 5.96
CA GLU A 75 8.91 16.69 5.17
C GLU A 75 8.59 16.91 3.68
N ALA A 76 9.64 17.13 2.87
CA ALA A 76 9.47 17.42 1.45
C ALA A 76 9.13 16.17 0.64
N VAL A 77 9.54 14.98 1.09
CA VAL A 77 9.24 13.68 0.48
C VAL A 77 8.74 12.74 1.54
N ASN A 78 7.58 12.12 1.30
CA ASN A 78 7.04 11.05 2.15
C ASN A 78 6.75 9.80 1.32
N TYR A 79 6.89 8.66 1.95
CA TYR A 79 6.69 7.34 1.34
C TYR A 79 5.79 6.48 2.22
N HIS A 80 4.78 5.91 1.60
CA HIS A 80 3.84 5.01 2.25
C HIS A 80 3.66 3.76 1.40
N ARG A 81 3.87 2.59 1.98
CA ARG A 81 3.68 1.31 1.33
C ARG A 81 2.75 0.40 2.13
N PHE A 82 1.88 -0.27 1.43
CA PHE A 82 1.07 -1.36 1.95
C PHE A 82 1.15 -2.53 0.97
N ALA A 83 1.89 -3.56 1.33
CA ALA A 83 2.27 -4.68 0.45
C ALA A 83 2.92 -4.17 -0.85
N ASP A 84 2.25 -4.33 -1.98
CA ASP A 84 2.67 -3.87 -3.32
C ASP A 84 2.11 -2.50 -3.72
N ASP A 85 1.14 -1.98 -2.99
CA ASP A 85 0.63 -0.63 -3.20
C ASP A 85 1.53 0.39 -2.50
N LEU A 86 2.01 1.39 -3.23
CA LEU A 86 2.85 2.45 -2.67
C LEU A 86 2.43 3.83 -3.16
N VAL A 87 2.65 4.82 -2.32
CA VAL A 87 2.47 6.24 -2.62
C VAL A 87 3.70 7.01 -2.16
N ILE A 88 4.26 7.81 -3.06
CA ILE A 88 5.31 8.79 -2.74
C ILE A 88 4.66 10.16 -2.88
N THR A 89 4.67 10.93 -1.82
CA THR A 89 4.22 12.33 -1.86
C THR A 89 5.43 13.25 -1.86
N VAL A 90 5.39 14.24 -2.72
CA VAL A 90 6.44 15.24 -2.86
C VAL A 90 5.83 16.62 -2.70
N SER A 91 6.53 17.50 -1.99
CA SER A 91 6.12 18.88 -1.85
C SER A 91 5.92 19.56 -3.20
N GLY A 92 4.80 20.26 -3.33
CA GLY A 92 4.49 21.08 -4.50
C GLY A 92 5.18 22.44 -4.52
N HIS A 93 6.09 22.75 -3.58
CA HIS A 93 6.82 23.99 -3.56
C HIS A 93 7.72 24.14 -4.80
N HIS A 94 7.82 25.36 -5.36
CA HIS A 94 8.56 25.58 -6.62
C HIS A 94 10.05 25.16 -6.54
N THR A 95 10.67 25.25 -5.36
CA THR A 95 12.07 24.79 -5.14
C THR A 95 12.23 23.28 -5.23
N LYS A 96 11.14 22.52 -5.18
CA LYS A 96 11.13 21.06 -5.25
C LYS A 96 10.69 20.55 -6.63
N ARG A 97 10.73 21.42 -7.66
CA ARG A 97 10.41 21.04 -9.04
C ARG A 97 11.32 19.90 -9.51
N GLY A 98 10.75 18.88 -10.17
CA GLY A 98 11.47 17.71 -10.63
C GLY A 98 11.79 16.66 -9.55
N TRP A 99 11.40 16.88 -8.30
CA TRP A 99 11.64 15.89 -7.23
C TRP A 99 10.75 14.65 -7.35
N ALA A 100 9.56 14.79 -7.92
CA ALA A 100 8.66 13.66 -8.14
C ALA A 100 9.23 12.70 -9.18
N GLU A 101 9.78 13.23 -10.27
CA GLU A 101 10.47 12.47 -11.30
C GLU A 101 11.72 11.76 -10.75
N ARG A 102 12.50 12.46 -9.93
CA ARG A 102 13.68 11.87 -9.27
C ARG A 102 13.28 10.78 -8.28
N ALA A 103 12.19 10.96 -7.53
CA ALA A 103 11.68 9.93 -6.62
C ALA A 103 11.22 8.68 -7.38
N LEU A 104 10.55 8.85 -8.52
CA LEU A 104 10.17 7.75 -9.40
C LEU A 104 11.40 7.03 -9.96
N GLN A 105 12.40 7.77 -10.42
CA GLN A 105 13.67 7.20 -10.91
C GLN A 105 14.36 6.39 -9.79
N ARG A 106 14.48 6.92 -8.59
CA ARG A 106 15.05 6.20 -7.44
C ARG A 106 14.29 4.93 -7.08
N LEU A 107 12.95 4.98 -7.17
CA LEU A 107 12.12 3.79 -6.99
C LEU A 107 12.48 2.72 -8.03
N GLN A 108 12.56 3.09 -9.32
CA GLN A 108 12.89 2.17 -10.41
C GLN A 108 14.29 1.57 -10.25
N GLU A 109 15.29 2.39 -9.94
CA GLU A 109 16.67 1.94 -9.68
C GLU A 109 16.74 0.94 -8.53
N GLN A 110 15.93 1.11 -7.48
CA GLN A 110 15.94 0.25 -6.29
C GLN A 110 15.21 -1.07 -6.50
N ILE A 111 14.12 -1.08 -7.29
CA ILE A 111 13.34 -2.31 -7.51
C ILE A 111 13.89 -3.19 -8.65
N ALA A 112 14.64 -2.61 -9.59
CA ALA A 112 15.20 -3.35 -10.73
C ALA A 112 16.07 -4.55 -10.31
N PRO A 113 17.02 -4.43 -9.33
CA PRO A 113 17.81 -5.57 -8.86
C PRO A 113 16.95 -6.67 -8.21
N LEU A 114 15.78 -6.31 -7.68
CA LEU A 114 14.83 -7.25 -7.10
C LEU A 114 14.06 -8.04 -8.17
N GLY A 115 14.18 -7.67 -9.46
CA GLY A 115 13.42 -8.26 -10.55
C GLY A 115 11.93 -7.89 -10.49
N VAL A 116 11.63 -6.74 -9.92
CA VAL A 116 10.27 -6.19 -9.83
C VAL A 116 10.15 -5.02 -10.80
N GLU A 117 9.07 -4.98 -11.54
CA GLU A 117 8.77 -3.91 -12.48
C GLU A 117 7.55 -3.11 -12.03
N LEU A 118 7.58 -1.81 -12.28
CA LEU A 118 6.41 -0.96 -12.08
C LEU A 118 5.35 -1.28 -13.13
N ASN A 119 4.11 -1.44 -12.70
CA ASN A 119 2.99 -1.49 -13.62
C ASN A 119 2.71 -0.07 -14.14
N LEU A 120 3.18 0.23 -15.35
CA LEU A 120 3.07 1.56 -15.97
C LEU A 120 1.62 2.02 -16.20
N GLU A 121 0.68 1.09 -16.40
CA GLU A 121 -0.75 1.43 -16.54
C GLU A 121 -1.35 1.93 -15.23
N LYS A 122 -0.85 1.43 -14.09
CA LYS A 122 -1.32 1.80 -12.75
C LYS A 122 -0.49 2.88 -12.09
N THR A 123 0.77 3.03 -12.48
CA THR A 123 1.67 4.05 -11.93
C THR A 123 1.32 5.41 -12.53
N LYS A 124 0.94 6.35 -11.67
CA LYS A 124 0.51 7.69 -12.11
C LYS A 124 1.20 8.76 -11.26
N MET A 125 1.67 9.80 -11.93
CA MET A 125 2.04 11.04 -11.28
C MET A 125 0.82 11.96 -11.27
N VAL A 126 0.44 12.44 -10.09
CA VAL A 126 -0.79 13.22 -9.88
C VAL A 126 -0.46 14.54 -9.21
N ASN A 127 -0.91 15.64 -9.78
CA ASN A 127 -0.73 16.96 -9.19
C ASN A 127 -1.94 17.36 -8.33
N THR A 128 -1.85 17.08 -7.04
CA THR A 128 -2.92 17.40 -6.09
C THR A 128 -3.15 18.91 -5.88
N LEU A 129 -2.19 19.77 -6.27
CA LEU A 129 -2.37 21.23 -6.24
C LEU A 129 -3.42 21.69 -7.27
N ASN A 130 -3.56 20.98 -8.38
CA ASN A 130 -4.57 21.23 -9.41
C ASN A 130 -5.93 20.58 -9.07
N GLY A 131 -6.08 20.03 -7.87
CA GLY A 131 -7.32 19.36 -7.44
C GLY A 131 -7.49 17.94 -7.98
N GLU A 132 -6.46 17.37 -8.60
CA GLU A 132 -6.47 15.98 -9.03
C GLU A 132 -6.54 15.04 -7.83
N ALA A 133 -7.21 13.89 -8.02
CA ALA A 133 -7.33 12.85 -7.01
C ALA A 133 -6.50 11.63 -7.38
N PHE A 134 -5.96 10.95 -6.37
CA PHE A 134 -5.34 9.65 -6.53
C PHE A 134 -6.00 8.61 -5.64
N GLY A 135 -5.96 7.34 -6.08
CA GLY A 135 -6.54 6.23 -5.34
C GLY A 135 -5.49 5.49 -4.54
N PHE A 136 -5.74 5.25 -3.24
CA PHE A 136 -4.90 4.42 -2.39
C PHE A 136 -5.76 3.62 -1.40
N LEU A 137 -5.49 2.32 -1.24
CA LEU A 137 -6.15 1.42 -0.28
C LEU A 137 -7.69 1.50 -0.29
N GLY A 138 -8.29 1.59 -1.48
CA GLY A 138 -9.75 1.63 -1.60
C GLY A 138 -10.39 3.01 -1.42
N PHE A 139 -9.59 4.04 -1.22
CA PHE A 139 -10.01 5.43 -1.11
C PHE A 139 -9.51 6.26 -2.28
N ASP A 140 -10.24 7.33 -2.59
CA ASP A 140 -9.79 8.43 -3.43
C ASP A 140 -9.41 9.60 -2.51
N LEU A 141 -8.16 10.06 -2.62
CA LEU A 141 -7.60 11.15 -1.84
C LEU A 141 -7.49 12.39 -2.73
N ARG A 142 -7.99 13.52 -2.25
CA ARG A 142 -7.95 14.79 -2.97
C ARG A 142 -7.69 15.95 -2.01
N ARG A 143 -6.84 16.89 -2.43
CA ARG A 143 -6.67 18.16 -1.72
C ARG A 143 -7.88 19.05 -1.99
N VAL A 144 -8.49 19.57 -0.94
CA VAL A 144 -9.62 20.52 -1.02
C VAL A 144 -9.39 21.69 -0.10
N ARG A 145 -9.96 22.85 -0.49
CA ARG A 145 -9.89 24.06 0.33
C ARG A 145 -10.88 23.98 1.50
N LYS A 146 -10.50 24.46 2.66
CA LYS A 146 -11.41 24.56 3.81
C LYS A 146 -12.53 25.55 3.52
N ARG A 147 -13.76 25.20 3.89
CA ARG A 147 -14.89 26.14 3.86
C ARG A 147 -14.78 27.07 5.07
N GLY A 148 -14.80 28.39 4.83
CA GLY A 148 -14.81 29.39 5.90
C GLY A 148 -13.48 29.63 6.63
N GLY A 149 -12.34 29.25 6.02
CA GLY A 149 -11.03 29.50 6.60
C GLY A 149 -9.90 29.38 5.58
N ASP A 150 -8.70 29.78 5.99
CA ASP A 150 -7.50 29.59 5.18
C ASP A 150 -6.96 28.18 5.30
N GLY A 151 -6.43 27.67 4.21
CA GLY A 151 -5.76 26.40 4.13
C GLY A 151 -6.52 25.32 3.37
N ASN A 152 -5.90 24.14 3.33
CA ASN A 152 -6.40 22.97 2.62
C ASN A 152 -6.36 21.76 3.56
N PHE A 153 -7.13 20.73 3.21
CA PHE A 153 -7.05 19.43 3.86
C PHE A 153 -7.16 18.31 2.80
N ILE A 154 -6.81 17.11 3.18
CA ILE A 154 -6.97 15.94 2.32
C ILE A 154 -8.33 15.31 2.60
N LEU A 155 -9.20 15.38 1.59
CA LEU A 155 -10.49 14.69 1.61
C LEU A 155 -10.27 13.24 1.18
N MET A 156 -10.59 12.31 2.07
CA MET A 156 -10.61 10.87 1.80
C MET A 156 -12.04 10.41 1.53
N THR A 157 -12.28 9.83 0.36
CA THR A 157 -13.60 9.31 -0.02
C THR A 157 -13.49 7.85 -0.41
N PRO A 158 -14.28 6.93 0.15
CA PRO A 158 -14.29 5.54 -0.30
C PRO A 158 -14.62 5.45 -1.79
N LYS A 159 -13.88 4.63 -2.54
CA LYS A 159 -14.13 4.42 -3.98
C LYS A 159 -15.55 3.95 -4.24
N LYS A 160 -16.10 4.33 -5.39
CA LYS A 160 -17.46 3.96 -5.81
C LYS A 160 -17.74 2.45 -5.70
N LYS A 161 -16.72 1.61 -6.02
CA LYS A 161 -16.82 0.14 -5.90
C LYS A 161 -17.02 -0.29 -4.45
N ALA A 162 -16.25 0.25 -3.51
CA ALA A 162 -16.36 -0.06 -2.08
C ALA A 162 -17.74 0.35 -1.52
N ARG A 163 -18.19 1.59 -1.86
CA ARG A 163 -19.52 2.06 -1.44
C ARG A 163 -20.65 1.18 -1.98
N LYS A 164 -20.58 0.77 -3.26
CA LYS A 164 -21.56 -0.14 -3.85
C LYS A 164 -21.57 -1.51 -3.18
N ALA A 165 -20.40 -2.05 -2.81
CA ALA A 165 -20.29 -3.33 -2.13
C ALA A 165 -20.96 -3.29 -0.75
N VAL A 166 -20.72 -2.24 0.05
CA VAL A 166 -21.40 -2.04 1.35
C VAL A 166 -22.91 -1.89 1.16
N GLN A 167 -23.36 -1.08 0.21
CA GLN A 167 -24.78 -0.93 -0.09
C GLN A 167 -25.43 -2.26 -0.50
N ALA A 168 -24.76 -3.08 -1.30
CA ALA A 168 -25.26 -4.39 -1.70
C ALA A 168 -25.36 -5.34 -0.49
N LYS A 169 -24.33 -5.35 0.39
CA LYS A 169 -24.33 -6.15 1.62
C LYS A 169 -25.51 -5.76 2.55
N ILE A 170 -25.75 -4.45 2.71
CA ILE A 170 -26.89 -3.96 3.51
C ILE A 170 -28.22 -4.37 2.91
N ARG A 171 -28.41 -4.21 1.58
CA ARG A 171 -29.64 -4.64 0.89
C ARG A 171 -29.89 -6.13 1.05
N ASP A 172 -28.83 -6.96 0.97
CA ASP A 172 -28.92 -8.41 1.16
C ASP A 172 -29.36 -8.76 2.59
N ILE A 173 -28.77 -8.09 3.60
CA ILE A 173 -29.18 -8.27 5.00
C ILE A 173 -30.67 -7.95 5.20
N ILE A 174 -31.14 -6.84 4.62
CA ILE A 174 -32.55 -6.42 4.70
C ILE A 174 -33.45 -7.43 3.96
N ALA A 175 -33.09 -7.82 2.75
CA ALA A 175 -33.88 -8.76 1.96
C ALA A 175 -34.03 -10.14 2.63
N ARG A 176 -32.98 -10.60 3.29
CA ARG A 176 -32.99 -11.87 4.05
C ARG A 176 -33.58 -11.72 5.44
N GLY A 177 -33.86 -10.49 5.89
CA GLY A 177 -34.40 -10.20 7.22
C GLY A 177 -35.81 -10.74 7.42
N GLY A 178 -36.66 -10.79 6.39
CA GLY A 178 -37.98 -11.40 6.38
C GLY A 178 -38.76 -11.24 7.70
N ALA A 179 -38.96 -12.34 8.40
CA ALA A 179 -39.63 -12.41 9.71
C ALA A 179 -38.70 -12.09 10.91
N THR A 180 -37.45 -11.73 10.68
CA THR A 180 -36.47 -11.40 11.73
C THR A 180 -36.88 -10.09 12.43
N PRO A 181 -36.83 -10.00 13.79
CA PRO A 181 -37.10 -8.74 14.48
C PRO A 181 -36.20 -7.61 14.01
N ALA A 182 -36.74 -6.39 13.83
CA ALA A 182 -36.02 -5.23 13.32
C ALA A 182 -34.73 -4.93 14.09
N ALA A 183 -34.72 -5.11 15.41
CA ALA A 183 -33.53 -4.92 16.24
C ALA A 183 -32.37 -5.84 15.82
N GLU A 184 -32.67 -7.09 15.48
CA GLU A 184 -31.64 -8.03 15.02
C GLU A 184 -31.12 -7.68 13.63
N VAL A 185 -31.99 -7.24 12.72
CA VAL A 185 -31.59 -6.76 11.40
C VAL A 185 -30.66 -5.55 11.55
N VAL A 186 -30.99 -4.60 12.42
CA VAL A 186 -30.14 -3.43 12.72
C VAL A 186 -28.77 -3.86 13.27
N ASN A 187 -28.74 -4.83 14.21
CA ASN A 187 -27.47 -5.33 14.74
C ASN A 187 -26.58 -5.96 13.64
N ARG A 188 -27.18 -6.73 12.72
CA ARG A 188 -26.44 -7.30 11.57
C ARG A 188 -25.91 -6.20 10.63
N ILE A 189 -26.68 -5.14 10.41
CA ILE A 189 -26.23 -3.98 9.60
C ILE A 189 -25.07 -3.27 10.32
N ASN A 190 -25.18 -3.01 11.63
CA ASN A 190 -24.13 -2.36 12.40
C ASN A 190 -22.84 -3.19 12.40
N ALA A 191 -22.93 -4.51 12.57
CA ALA A 191 -21.77 -5.41 12.43
C ALA A 191 -21.13 -5.33 11.02
N ALA A 192 -21.95 -5.23 9.97
CA ALA A 192 -21.48 -5.09 8.60
C ALA A 192 -20.82 -3.72 8.30
N LEU A 193 -21.15 -2.68 9.06
CA LEU A 193 -20.58 -1.34 8.95
C LEU A 193 -19.34 -1.15 9.81
N ALA A 194 -19.19 -1.91 10.87
CA ALA A 194 -18.01 -1.86 11.75
C ALA A 194 -16.78 -2.58 11.17
N GLY A 195 -16.95 -3.42 10.15
CA GLY A 195 -15.88 -4.15 9.47
C GLY A 195 -16.17 -5.61 9.47
#